data_7efa0d835e518a3dc5c64425a2fa5dda
#
_entry.id   7efa0d835e518a3dc5c64425a2fa5dda
#
_cell.length_a   1.000
_cell.length_b   1.000
_cell.length_c   1.000
_cell.angle_alpha   90.00
_cell.angle_beta   90.00
_cell.angle_gamma   90.00
#
_symmetry.space_group_name_H-M   'P 1'
#
loop_
_entity.id
_entity.type
_entity.pdbx_description
1 polymer ?
#
loop_
_entity_poly.entity_id
_entity_poly.type
_entity_poly.pdbx_seq_one_letter_code
_entity_poly.pdbx_strand_id
1 'polypeptide(L)'
;MTDERRVSGLTLKVIAIVTMLIDHITYVLIAPLLSGKYPDLMSGRMVIAGPFTGLDIQAVYQIGRGIGRIAFPIFIFLLAEGFYHTRNRAKYLFRLFIFALISEIPFDLAFNKSFFYTGYQNVMITLLLGGLAITLVEFLTRRAWESIFLRIISYVASFFIAALSIYAGKLLFTDYAAGGVAGVLIMYFMGETGNGRVMRRETRNGREDIYEVVTYGFKLRRLLAFTLSVVILVFTTSRSELIALIDILPIAMYNGSKGSQRKYFFYIFYPAHLLILFIIWRAVF
;
A
#
# COMPACT_ATOMS: atom_id res chain seq x y z
N MET A 1 -16.70 14.46 25.18
CA MET A 1 -17.15 13.47 24.17
C MET A 1 -15.89 12.88 23.58
N THR A 2 -15.49 11.69 24.00
CA THR A 2 -14.38 10.92 23.45
C THR A 2 -14.75 10.56 22.02
N ASP A 3 -13.98 11.04 21.05
CA ASP A 3 -14.14 10.73 19.63
C ASP A 3 -13.87 9.23 19.43
N GLU A 4 -14.90 8.44 19.48
CA GLU A 4 -14.87 6.97 19.31
C GLU A 4 -14.61 6.58 17.87
N ARG A 5 -13.60 7.17 17.25
CA ARG A 5 -13.14 6.69 15.95
C ARG A 5 -12.50 5.32 16.13
N ARG A 6 -13.10 4.33 15.50
CA ARG A 6 -12.86 2.92 15.77
C ARG A 6 -11.72 2.29 14.96
N VAL A 7 -11.13 3.00 13.99
CA VAL A 7 -10.13 2.46 13.08
C VAL A 7 -8.72 2.91 13.45
N SER A 8 -7.87 1.97 13.85
CA SER A 8 -6.46 2.20 14.14
C SER A 8 -5.58 1.86 12.92
N GLY A 9 -4.30 2.26 12.93
CA GLY A 9 -3.33 1.81 11.93
C GLY A 9 -3.14 0.30 11.89
N LEU A 10 -3.33 -0.40 13.03
CA LEU A 10 -3.36 -1.87 13.04
C LEU A 10 -4.57 -2.42 12.28
N THR A 11 -5.75 -1.84 12.50
CA THR A 11 -6.98 -2.25 11.79
C THR A 11 -6.82 -2.12 10.28
N LEU A 12 -6.29 -0.97 9.80
CA LEU A 12 -6.00 -0.76 8.38
C LEU A 12 -5.00 -1.77 7.83
N LYS A 13 -3.94 -2.09 8.58
CA LYS A 13 -2.97 -3.13 8.18
C LYS A 13 -3.62 -4.50 8.05
N VAL A 14 -4.51 -4.86 8.99
CA VAL A 14 -5.22 -6.14 8.94
C VAL A 14 -6.14 -6.19 7.73
N ILE A 15 -6.90 -5.13 7.43
CA ILE A 15 -7.72 -5.04 6.22
C ILE A 15 -6.84 -5.25 4.99
N ALA A 16 -5.73 -4.50 4.87
CA ALA A 16 -4.84 -4.57 3.72
C ALA A 16 -4.23 -5.97 3.52
N ILE A 17 -3.75 -6.64 4.57
CA ILE A 17 -3.16 -7.97 4.41
C ILE A 17 -4.19 -9.06 4.13
N VAL A 18 -5.41 -8.95 4.68
CA VAL A 18 -6.48 -9.92 4.40
C VAL A 18 -6.95 -9.78 2.95
N THR A 19 -7.19 -8.56 2.47
CA THR A 19 -7.60 -8.33 1.08
C THR A 19 -6.49 -8.68 0.09
N MET A 20 -5.22 -8.41 0.42
CA MET A 20 -4.07 -8.84 -0.36
C MET A 20 -3.95 -10.38 -0.42
N LEU A 21 -4.17 -11.06 0.71
CA LEU A 21 -4.13 -12.53 0.75
C LEU A 21 -5.21 -13.13 -0.15
N ILE A 22 -6.44 -12.59 -0.10
CA ILE A 22 -7.54 -13.01 -0.98
C ILE A 22 -7.15 -12.82 -2.45
N ASP A 23 -6.57 -11.67 -2.82
CA ASP A 23 -6.08 -11.40 -4.16
C ASP A 23 -5.06 -12.43 -4.62
N HIS A 24 -4.06 -12.70 -3.79
CA HIS A 24 -2.96 -13.62 -4.13
C HIS A 24 -3.42 -15.07 -4.19
N ILE A 25 -4.31 -15.52 -3.29
CA ILE A 25 -4.98 -16.82 -3.39
C ILE A 25 -5.70 -16.92 -4.74
N THR A 26 -6.47 -15.91 -5.06
CA THR A 26 -7.26 -15.85 -6.30
C THR A 26 -6.35 -15.92 -7.53
N TYR A 27 -5.27 -15.14 -7.56
CA TYR A 27 -4.36 -15.12 -8.69
C TYR A 27 -3.54 -16.43 -8.80
N VAL A 28 -2.98 -16.91 -7.69
CA VAL A 28 -2.04 -18.05 -7.71
C VAL A 28 -2.76 -19.38 -7.85
N LEU A 29 -3.94 -19.56 -7.20
CA LEU A 29 -4.63 -20.85 -7.13
C LEU A 29 -5.89 -20.91 -8.00
N ILE A 30 -6.61 -19.80 -8.20
CA ILE A 30 -7.85 -19.81 -8.98
C ILE A 30 -7.58 -19.52 -10.47
N ALA A 31 -6.69 -18.57 -10.81
CA ALA A 31 -6.40 -18.24 -12.20
C ALA A 31 -5.92 -19.43 -13.05
N PRO A 32 -5.09 -20.38 -12.55
CA PRO A 32 -4.71 -21.58 -13.32
C PRO A 32 -5.90 -22.43 -13.74
N LEU A 33 -6.97 -22.47 -12.95
CA LEU A 33 -8.20 -23.22 -13.26
C LEU A 33 -8.93 -22.62 -14.48
N LEU A 34 -8.73 -21.33 -14.77
CA LEU A 34 -9.31 -20.65 -15.92
C LEU A 34 -8.45 -20.76 -17.19
N SER A 35 -7.19 -21.23 -17.08
CA SER A 35 -6.18 -21.11 -18.15
C SER A 35 -6.20 -22.25 -19.19
N GLY A 36 -7.19 -23.12 -19.19
CA GLY A 36 -7.34 -24.16 -20.22
C GLY A 36 -6.43 -25.37 -20.11
N LYS A 37 -5.51 -25.40 -19.15
CA LYS A 37 -4.71 -26.61 -18.88
C LYS A 37 -5.51 -27.77 -18.27
N TYR A 38 -6.72 -27.46 -17.81
CA TYR A 38 -7.62 -28.39 -17.16
C TYR A 38 -8.96 -28.37 -17.91
N PRO A 39 -9.10 -29.14 -19.03
CA PRO A 39 -10.27 -29.07 -19.92
C PRO A 39 -11.58 -29.41 -19.21
N ASP A 40 -11.57 -30.25 -18.21
CA ASP A 40 -12.77 -30.59 -17.40
C ASP A 40 -13.24 -29.41 -16.53
N LEU A 41 -12.39 -28.41 -16.32
CA LEU A 41 -12.65 -27.17 -15.58
C LEU A 41 -12.96 -26.00 -16.52
N MET A 42 -12.76 -26.17 -17.85
CA MET A 42 -12.85 -25.10 -18.87
C MET A 42 -14.27 -24.69 -19.24
N SER A 43 -15.28 -25.41 -18.84
CA SER A 43 -16.66 -25.01 -19.17
C SER A 43 -17.12 -23.71 -18.51
N GLY A 44 -16.24 -23.03 -17.78
CA GLY A 44 -16.57 -21.82 -17.01
C GLY A 44 -17.48 -22.08 -15.81
N ARG A 45 -17.94 -23.31 -15.70
CA ARG A 45 -18.78 -23.82 -14.63
C ARG A 45 -18.12 -25.04 -14.01
N MET A 46 -17.22 -24.80 -13.08
CA MET A 46 -16.76 -25.91 -12.25
C MET A 46 -17.89 -26.29 -11.31
N VAL A 47 -18.49 -27.42 -11.55
CA VAL A 47 -19.28 -28.12 -10.55
C VAL A 47 -18.28 -28.72 -9.55
N ILE A 48 -17.95 -27.96 -8.53
CA ILE A 48 -17.21 -28.51 -7.39
C ILE A 48 -18.18 -29.47 -6.70
N ALA A 49 -17.89 -30.76 -6.79
CA ALA A 49 -18.65 -31.79 -6.09
C ALA A 49 -18.61 -31.46 -4.59
N GLY A 50 -19.78 -31.25 -3.97
CA GLY A 50 -19.89 -30.88 -2.57
C GLY A 50 -20.78 -29.65 -2.33
N PRO A 51 -20.68 -28.99 -1.15
CA PRO A 51 -21.53 -27.86 -0.78
C PRO A 51 -21.37 -26.61 -1.66
N PHE A 52 -20.41 -26.60 -2.57
CA PHE A 52 -20.10 -25.50 -3.51
C PHE A 52 -20.54 -25.82 -4.96
N THR A 53 -21.42 -26.78 -5.18
CA THR A 53 -21.97 -27.10 -6.50
C THR A 53 -22.64 -25.88 -7.12
N GLY A 54 -22.19 -25.49 -8.32
CA GLY A 54 -22.74 -24.33 -9.05
C GLY A 54 -21.97 -23.03 -8.91
N LEU A 55 -20.81 -22.97 -8.22
CA LEU A 55 -19.94 -21.80 -8.22
C LEU A 55 -19.34 -21.56 -9.62
N ASP A 56 -19.58 -20.37 -10.15
CA ASP A 56 -18.88 -19.90 -11.35
C ASP A 56 -17.46 -19.46 -10.95
N ILE A 57 -16.45 -20.21 -11.39
CA ILE A 57 -15.03 -19.92 -11.10
C ILE A 57 -14.65 -18.53 -11.64
N GLN A 58 -15.19 -18.12 -12.78
CA GLN A 58 -14.95 -16.80 -13.33
C GLN A 58 -15.46 -15.70 -12.38
N ALA A 59 -16.65 -15.89 -11.81
CA ALA A 59 -17.19 -14.95 -10.82
C ALA A 59 -16.33 -14.92 -9.55
N VAL A 60 -15.92 -16.09 -9.04
CA VAL A 60 -15.02 -16.17 -7.87
C VAL A 60 -13.70 -15.44 -8.14
N TYR A 61 -13.12 -15.63 -9.32
CA TYR A 61 -11.91 -14.93 -9.73
C TYR A 61 -12.11 -13.42 -9.77
N GLN A 62 -13.17 -12.92 -10.41
CA GLN A 62 -13.44 -11.50 -10.52
C GLN A 62 -13.70 -10.85 -9.15
N ILE A 63 -14.45 -11.52 -8.28
CA ILE A 63 -14.73 -11.02 -6.91
C ILE A 63 -13.44 -10.98 -6.10
N GLY A 64 -12.64 -12.05 -6.09
CA GLY A 64 -11.40 -12.10 -5.32
C GLY A 64 -10.38 -11.06 -5.78
N ARG A 65 -10.23 -10.88 -7.11
CA ARG A 65 -9.38 -9.82 -7.69
C ARG A 65 -9.91 -8.42 -7.36
N GLY A 66 -11.24 -8.24 -7.34
CA GLY A 66 -11.89 -7.00 -6.92
C GLY A 66 -11.59 -6.65 -5.46
N ILE A 67 -11.75 -7.62 -4.55
CA ILE A 67 -11.40 -7.44 -3.12
C ILE A 67 -9.92 -7.07 -2.97
N GLY A 68 -9.05 -7.64 -3.78
CA GLY A 68 -7.62 -7.35 -3.77
C GLY A 68 -7.26 -5.89 -4.03
N ARG A 69 -8.07 -5.18 -4.82
CA ARG A 69 -7.82 -3.75 -5.14
C ARG A 69 -7.82 -2.84 -3.90
N ILE A 70 -8.44 -3.27 -2.82
CA ILE A 70 -8.48 -2.58 -1.52
C ILE A 70 -7.09 -2.50 -0.87
N ALA A 71 -6.22 -3.50 -1.07
CA ALA A 71 -4.98 -3.65 -0.33
C ALA A 71 -3.96 -2.52 -0.58
N PHE A 72 -3.63 -2.27 -1.85
CA PHE A 72 -2.52 -1.39 -2.19
C PHE A 72 -2.76 0.09 -1.83
N PRO A 73 -3.93 0.70 -2.09
CA PRO A 73 -4.21 2.07 -1.67
C PRO A 73 -4.13 2.26 -0.14
N ILE A 74 -4.54 1.25 0.65
CA ILE A 74 -4.31 1.29 2.11
C ILE A 74 -2.81 1.26 2.43
N PHE A 75 -1.98 0.49 1.72
CA PHE A 75 -0.53 0.50 1.93
C PHE A 75 0.10 1.84 1.54
N ILE A 76 -0.36 2.50 0.47
CA ILE A 76 0.04 3.88 0.13
C ILE A 76 -0.25 4.82 1.31
N PHE A 77 -1.47 4.78 1.84
CA PHE A 77 -1.86 5.58 3.00
C PHE A 77 -0.99 5.29 4.23
N LEU A 78 -0.79 4.02 4.56
CA LEU A 78 0.00 3.59 5.72
C LEU A 78 1.49 3.94 5.57
N LEU A 79 2.02 3.95 4.35
CA LEU A 79 3.38 4.41 4.07
C LEU A 79 3.52 5.90 4.38
N ALA A 80 2.61 6.73 3.85
CA ALA A 80 2.58 8.17 4.10
C ALA A 80 2.48 8.47 5.60
N GLU A 81 1.55 7.83 6.32
CA GLU A 81 1.42 7.93 7.78
C GLU A 81 2.70 7.48 8.50
N GLY A 82 3.31 6.38 8.04
CA GLY A 82 4.57 5.88 8.57
C GLY A 82 5.70 6.90 8.46
N PHE A 83 5.77 7.61 7.34
CA PHE A 83 6.78 8.64 7.11
C PHE A 83 6.58 9.88 7.99
N TYR A 84 5.34 10.31 8.26
CA TYR A 84 5.06 11.40 9.21
C TYR A 84 5.48 11.05 10.64
N HIS A 85 5.31 9.79 11.03
CA HIS A 85 5.55 9.36 12.41
C HIS A 85 6.93 8.74 12.66
N THR A 86 7.77 8.57 11.63
CA THR A 86 9.10 7.98 11.82
C THR A 86 10.15 9.01 12.16
N ARG A 87 10.95 8.74 13.21
CA ARG A 87 12.09 9.57 13.58
C ARG A 87 13.32 9.31 12.69
N ASN A 88 13.41 8.10 12.12
CA ASN A 88 14.57 7.68 11.33
C ASN A 88 14.11 7.04 10.01
N ARG A 89 14.03 7.86 8.97
CA ARG A 89 13.60 7.47 7.63
C ARG A 89 14.59 6.50 6.97
N ALA A 90 15.89 6.69 7.20
CA ALA A 90 16.89 5.80 6.64
C ALA A 90 16.69 4.36 7.14
N LYS A 91 16.47 4.17 8.45
CA LYS A 91 16.15 2.84 9.01
C LYS A 91 14.81 2.29 8.48
N TYR A 92 13.84 3.15 8.20
CA TYR A 92 12.56 2.73 7.63
C TYR A 92 12.75 2.24 6.19
N LEU A 93 13.41 3.02 5.34
CA LEU A 93 13.72 2.67 3.95
C LEU A 93 14.63 1.45 3.86
N PHE A 94 15.63 1.35 4.72
CA PHE A 94 16.52 0.18 4.76
C PHE A 94 15.75 -1.11 5.06
N ARG A 95 14.82 -1.09 6.01
CA ARG A 95 13.94 -2.26 6.26
C ARG A 95 13.08 -2.58 5.04
N LEU A 96 12.47 -1.56 4.42
CA LEU A 96 11.64 -1.75 3.23
C LEU A 96 12.46 -2.35 2.08
N PHE A 97 13.69 -1.87 1.88
CA PHE A 97 14.64 -2.40 0.90
C PHE A 97 15.00 -3.87 1.14
N ILE A 98 15.38 -4.21 2.38
CA ILE A 98 15.74 -5.60 2.72
C ILE A 98 14.56 -6.55 2.49
N PHE A 99 13.35 -6.16 2.92
CA PHE A 99 12.17 -7.00 2.71
C PHE A 99 11.69 -7.00 1.24
N ALA A 100 11.94 -5.94 0.47
CA ALA A 100 11.72 -5.97 -0.97
C ALA A 100 12.60 -7.05 -1.64
N LEU A 101 13.90 -7.09 -1.30
CA LEU A 101 14.82 -8.11 -1.83
C LEU A 101 14.46 -9.53 -1.39
N ILE A 102 14.14 -9.72 -0.10
CA ILE A 102 13.74 -11.05 0.42
C ILE A 102 12.44 -11.53 -0.25
N SER A 103 11.55 -10.61 -0.58
CA SER A 103 10.24 -10.93 -1.16
C SER A 103 10.29 -11.21 -2.66
N GLU A 104 11.37 -10.86 -3.35
CA GLU A 104 11.45 -11.00 -4.81
C GLU A 104 11.37 -12.47 -5.23
N ILE A 105 12.15 -13.35 -4.61
CA ILE A 105 12.15 -14.78 -4.92
C ILE A 105 10.76 -15.41 -4.65
N PRO A 106 10.13 -15.26 -3.47
CA PRO A 106 8.76 -15.72 -3.24
C PRO A 106 7.74 -15.13 -4.23
N PHE A 107 7.91 -13.88 -4.62
CA PHE A 107 7.04 -13.20 -5.58
C PHE A 107 7.16 -13.83 -6.98
N ASP A 108 8.39 -13.98 -7.48
CA ASP A 108 8.66 -14.60 -8.77
C ASP A 108 8.17 -16.05 -8.83
N LEU A 109 8.40 -16.81 -7.78
CA LEU A 109 7.90 -18.18 -7.68
C LEU A 109 6.36 -18.23 -7.71
N ALA A 110 5.69 -17.33 -6.96
CA ALA A 110 4.24 -17.33 -6.87
C ALA A 110 3.55 -16.83 -8.15
N PHE A 111 4.07 -15.78 -8.77
CA PHE A 111 3.42 -15.13 -9.92
C PHE A 111 3.95 -15.60 -11.26
N ASN A 112 5.28 -15.79 -11.38
CA ASN A 112 5.95 -16.07 -12.64
C ASN A 112 6.41 -17.54 -12.77
N LYS A 113 6.32 -18.34 -11.69
CA LYS A 113 6.77 -19.75 -11.64
C LYS A 113 8.26 -19.90 -11.97
N SER A 114 9.03 -18.88 -11.66
CA SER A 114 10.48 -18.77 -11.90
C SER A 114 11.17 -18.30 -10.63
N PHE A 115 12.47 -18.65 -10.47
CA PHE A 115 13.28 -18.09 -9.37
C PHE A 115 13.68 -16.64 -9.59
N PHE A 116 13.81 -16.23 -10.85
CA PHE A 116 14.19 -14.88 -11.25
C PHE A 116 13.40 -14.46 -12.48
N TYR A 117 12.64 -13.38 -12.35
CA TYR A 117 11.91 -12.80 -13.45
C TYR A 117 12.00 -11.26 -13.39
N THR A 118 12.76 -10.69 -14.32
CA THR A 118 13.03 -9.24 -14.34
C THR A 118 11.88 -8.40 -14.92
N GLY A 119 10.87 -9.03 -15.50
CA GLY A 119 9.76 -8.34 -16.17
C GLY A 119 8.63 -7.91 -15.24
N TYR A 120 8.65 -8.27 -13.95
CA TYR A 120 7.63 -7.88 -12.99
C TYR A 120 8.16 -7.99 -11.56
N GLN A 121 8.26 -6.86 -10.87
CA GLN A 121 8.85 -6.74 -9.54
C GLN A 121 7.79 -6.52 -8.46
N ASN A 122 8.07 -6.99 -7.24
CA ASN A 122 7.13 -6.92 -6.13
C ASN A 122 6.76 -5.49 -5.69
N VAL A 123 5.59 -5.35 -5.08
CA VAL A 123 5.01 -4.06 -4.63
C VAL A 123 5.86 -3.30 -3.62
N MET A 124 6.72 -3.98 -2.84
CA MET A 124 7.58 -3.31 -1.87
C MET A 124 8.63 -2.42 -2.55
N ILE A 125 9.02 -2.75 -3.80
CA ILE A 125 9.90 -1.91 -4.62
C ILE A 125 9.17 -0.63 -5.02
N THR A 126 7.90 -0.69 -5.41
CA THR A 126 7.07 0.50 -5.67
C THR A 126 7.01 1.43 -4.46
N LEU A 127 6.73 0.85 -3.28
CA LEU A 127 6.68 1.61 -2.02
C LEU A 127 8.05 2.19 -1.63
N LEU A 128 9.13 1.46 -1.91
CA LEU A 128 10.50 1.92 -1.68
C LEU A 128 10.85 3.12 -2.56
N LEU A 129 10.55 3.06 -3.86
CA LEU A 129 10.76 4.17 -4.79
C LEU A 129 9.99 5.42 -4.34
N GLY A 130 8.72 5.27 -3.98
CA GLY A 130 7.92 6.35 -3.43
C GLY A 130 8.51 6.94 -2.16
N GLY A 131 8.95 6.10 -1.23
CA GLY A 131 9.58 6.52 0.03
C GLY A 131 10.94 7.21 -0.17
N LEU A 132 11.75 6.75 -1.12
CA LEU A 132 13.01 7.40 -1.52
C LEU A 132 12.73 8.78 -2.11
N ALA A 133 11.77 8.87 -3.03
CA ALA A 133 11.36 10.12 -3.66
C ALA A 133 10.89 11.16 -2.61
N ILE A 134 10.02 10.76 -1.67
CA ILE A 134 9.60 11.62 -0.55
C ILE A 134 10.82 12.14 0.21
N THR A 135 11.75 11.25 0.57
CA THR A 135 12.91 11.61 1.38
C THR A 135 13.81 12.62 0.67
N LEU A 136 14.06 12.41 -0.62
CA LEU A 136 14.91 13.29 -1.44
C LEU A 136 14.24 14.65 -1.68
N VAL A 137 12.95 14.67 -2.01
CA VAL A 137 12.19 15.91 -2.22
C VAL A 137 12.18 16.74 -0.93
N GLU A 138 11.91 16.12 0.22
CA GLU A 138 11.92 16.86 1.48
C GLU A 138 13.32 17.33 1.88
N PHE A 139 14.36 16.55 1.63
CA PHE A 139 15.73 16.98 1.88
C PHE A 139 16.04 18.27 1.14
N LEU A 140 15.58 18.44 -0.09
CA LEU A 140 15.77 19.65 -0.88
C LEU A 140 14.86 20.80 -0.42
N THR A 141 13.58 20.53 -0.16
CA THR A 141 12.58 21.58 0.09
C THR A 141 12.52 22.06 1.53
N ARG A 142 12.89 21.21 2.51
CA ARG A 142 12.92 21.61 3.94
C ARG A 142 14.13 22.43 4.32
N ARG A 143 15.14 22.52 3.47
CA ARG A 143 16.30 23.36 3.72
C ARG A 143 15.88 24.83 3.60
N ALA A 144 16.12 25.61 4.66
CA ALA A 144 15.88 27.05 4.63
C ALA A 144 16.92 27.71 3.71
N TRP A 145 16.52 27.92 2.44
CA TRP A 145 17.35 28.64 1.50
C TRP A 145 17.17 30.13 1.68
N GLU A 146 18.23 30.85 2.01
CA GLU A 146 18.22 32.31 2.10
C GLU A 146 17.99 32.95 0.73
N SER A 147 18.59 32.38 -0.32
CA SER A 147 18.45 32.86 -1.69
C SER A 147 17.19 32.31 -2.37
N ILE A 148 16.40 33.20 -2.97
CA ILE A 148 15.24 32.84 -3.79
C ILE A 148 15.65 31.94 -4.97
N PHE A 149 16.83 32.18 -5.54
CA PHE A 149 17.38 31.40 -6.64
C PHE A 149 17.60 29.93 -6.23
N LEU A 150 18.22 29.67 -5.07
CA LEU A 150 18.44 28.33 -4.54
C LEU A 150 17.11 27.65 -4.21
N ARG A 151 16.10 28.41 -3.75
CA ARG A 151 14.75 27.90 -3.51
C ARG A 151 14.08 27.44 -4.81
N ILE A 152 14.17 28.22 -5.87
CA ILE A 152 13.64 27.83 -7.19
C ILE A 152 14.34 26.57 -7.68
N ILE A 153 15.67 26.51 -7.61
CA ILE A 153 16.43 25.32 -8.01
C ILE A 153 15.97 24.09 -7.23
N SER A 154 15.75 24.21 -5.92
CA SER A 154 15.31 23.08 -5.09
C SER A 154 13.94 22.55 -5.49
N TYR A 155 13.00 23.43 -5.85
CA TYR A 155 11.67 23.00 -6.36
C TYR A 155 11.77 22.34 -7.74
N VAL A 156 12.58 22.90 -8.65
CA VAL A 156 12.82 22.31 -9.97
C VAL A 156 13.48 20.94 -9.82
N ALA A 157 14.51 20.81 -9.01
CA ALA A 157 15.16 19.53 -8.72
C ALA A 157 14.18 18.52 -8.11
N SER A 158 13.32 18.95 -7.19
CA SER A 158 12.29 18.12 -6.57
C SER A 158 11.27 17.59 -7.58
N PHE A 159 10.88 18.44 -8.55
CA PHE A 159 10.01 18.02 -9.64
C PHE A 159 10.67 16.92 -10.49
N PHE A 160 11.94 17.09 -10.85
CA PHE A 160 12.67 16.08 -11.63
C PHE A 160 12.90 14.79 -10.84
N ILE A 161 13.17 14.86 -9.53
CA ILE A 161 13.28 13.67 -8.66
C ILE A 161 11.94 12.91 -8.64
N ALA A 162 10.82 13.61 -8.45
CA ALA A 162 9.50 12.99 -8.47
C ALA A 162 9.20 12.34 -9.83
N ALA A 163 9.43 13.06 -10.92
CA ALA A 163 9.22 12.56 -12.28
C ALA A 163 10.10 11.33 -12.59
N LEU A 164 11.39 11.39 -12.22
CA LEU A 164 12.33 10.28 -12.41
C LEU A 164 11.93 9.05 -11.58
N SER A 165 11.47 9.25 -10.35
CA SER A 165 11.01 8.15 -9.48
C SER A 165 9.74 7.48 -10.02
N ILE A 166 8.79 8.26 -10.55
CA ILE A 166 7.59 7.77 -11.22
C ILE A 166 7.98 6.98 -12.47
N TYR A 167 8.89 7.52 -13.28
CA TYR A 167 9.39 6.84 -14.48
C TYR A 167 10.17 5.56 -14.14
N ALA A 168 10.96 5.57 -13.06
CA ALA A 168 11.67 4.40 -12.58
C ALA A 168 10.71 3.26 -12.19
N GLY A 169 9.55 3.57 -11.58
CA GLY A 169 8.51 2.58 -11.30
C GLY A 169 8.03 1.85 -12.55
N LYS A 170 7.89 2.57 -13.67
CA LYS A 170 7.55 1.98 -14.97
C LYS A 170 8.71 1.19 -15.57
N LEU A 171 9.92 1.77 -15.56
CA LEU A 171 11.11 1.19 -16.18
C LEU A 171 11.54 -0.13 -15.50
N LEU A 172 11.38 -0.20 -14.19
CA LEU A 172 11.70 -1.39 -13.40
C LEU A 172 10.55 -2.41 -13.37
N PHE A 173 9.48 -2.18 -14.09
CA PHE A 173 8.31 -3.07 -14.14
C PHE A 173 7.75 -3.41 -12.73
N THR A 174 7.78 -2.44 -11.81
CA THR A 174 7.29 -2.68 -10.45
C THR A 174 5.78 -2.87 -10.45
N ASP A 175 5.26 -3.62 -9.48
CA ASP A 175 3.81 -3.74 -9.28
C ASP A 175 3.21 -2.33 -9.07
N TYR A 176 2.09 -2.05 -9.74
CA TYR A 176 1.49 -0.70 -9.89
C TYR A 176 2.38 0.35 -10.60
N ALA A 177 3.57 -0.01 -11.07
CA ALA A 177 4.44 0.80 -11.94
C ALA A 177 4.48 2.31 -11.57
N ALA A 178 4.38 3.19 -12.56
CA ALA A 178 4.38 4.64 -12.39
C ALA A 178 3.23 5.15 -11.49
N GLY A 179 2.04 4.55 -11.63
CA GLY A 179 0.85 4.95 -10.88
C GLY A 179 1.02 4.73 -9.37
N GLY A 180 1.65 3.62 -8.98
CA GLY A 180 1.90 3.34 -7.58
C GLY A 180 2.83 4.35 -6.92
N VAL A 181 3.94 4.71 -7.60
CA VAL A 181 4.88 5.74 -7.10
C VAL A 181 4.20 7.11 -7.05
N ALA A 182 3.45 7.48 -8.09
CA ALA A 182 2.70 8.74 -8.12
C ALA A 182 1.67 8.81 -7.00
N GLY A 183 0.92 7.72 -6.76
CA GLY A 183 -0.04 7.62 -5.66
C GLY A 183 0.60 7.85 -4.29
N VAL A 184 1.78 7.27 -4.04
CA VAL A 184 2.56 7.49 -2.81
C VAL A 184 2.92 8.97 -2.64
N LEU A 185 3.41 9.63 -3.69
CA LEU A 185 3.79 11.04 -3.66
C LEU A 185 2.58 11.94 -3.41
N ILE A 186 1.48 11.70 -4.10
CA ILE A 186 0.22 12.44 -3.91
C ILE A 186 -0.28 12.27 -2.49
N MET A 187 -0.36 11.03 -2.01
CA MET A 187 -0.85 10.76 -0.65
C MET A 187 0.00 11.47 0.39
N TYR A 188 1.31 11.51 0.20
CA TYR A 188 2.21 12.17 1.14
C TYR A 188 2.10 13.69 1.07
N PHE A 189 2.33 14.30 -0.11
CA PHE A 189 2.44 15.76 -0.22
C PHE A 189 1.10 16.50 -0.20
N MET A 190 0.04 15.89 -0.73
CA MET A 190 -1.30 16.50 -0.69
C MET A 190 -2.10 16.09 0.55
N GLY A 191 -1.88 14.87 1.04
CA GLY A 191 -2.53 14.36 2.24
C GLY A 191 -1.95 14.93 3.53
N GLU A 192 -0.86 15.71 3.45
CA GLU A 192 -0.28 16.38 4.59
C GLU A 192 -1.33 17.27 5.25
N THR A 193 -1.88 16.77 6.28
CA THR A 193 -2.63 17.54 7.23
C THR A 193 -1.58 18.24 8.08
N GLY A 194 -1.54 19.55 8.02
CA GLY A 194 -0.78 20.31 9.00
C GLY A 194 -1.18 19.79 10.39
N ASN A 195 -0.38 18.90 10.93
CA ASN A 195 -0.56 18.39 12.28
C ASN A 195 -0.34 19.58 13.20
N GLY A 196 -1.42 20.31 13.44
CA GLY A 196 -1.49 21.17 14.59
C GLY A 196 -1.29 20.26 15.81
N ARG A 197 -0.05 20.13 16.25
CA ARG A 197 0.25 19.54 17.54
C ARG A 197 -0.32 20.50 18.56
N VAL A 198 -1.56 20.26 18.96
CA VAL A 198 -2.19 21.03 20.02
C VAL A 198 -1.75 20.38 21.32
N MET A 199 -0.93 21.10 22.06
CA MET A 199 -0.60 20.73 23.45
C MET A 199 -1.86 20.96 24.28
N ARG A 200 -2.51 19.88 24.68
CA ARG A 200 -3.67 19.94 25.57
C ARG A 200 -3.17 19.82 27.00
N ARG A 201 -3.50 20.80 27.81
CA ARG A 201 -3.32 20.73 29.26
C ARG A 201 -4.56 20.12 29.87
N GLU A 202 -4.41 19.07 30.62
CA GLU A 202 -5.49 18.49 31.42
C GLU A 202 -5.04 18.45 32.87
N THR A 203 -5.81 19.08 33.73
CA THR A 203 -5.56 19.03 35.18
C THR A 203 -6.28 17.84 35.75
N ARG A 204 -5.55 16.81 36.13
CA ARG A 204 -6.08 15.62 36.80
C ARG A 204 -5.48 15.51 38.21
N ASN A 205 -6.36 15.51 39.22
CA ASN A 205 -5.95 15.42 40.64
C ASN A 205 -4.92 16.49 41.07
N GLY A 206 -5.07 17.74 40.58
CA GLY A 206 -4.17 18.85 40.93
C GLY A 206 -2.79 18.81 40.27
N ARG A 207 -2.53 17.88 39.35
CA ARG A 207 -1.34 17.86 38.50
C ARG A 207 -1.73 18.23 37.07
N GLU A 208 -0.96 19.14 36.47
CA GLU A 208 -1.09 19.48 35.06
C GLU A 208 -0.29 18.47 34.22
N ASP A 209 -0.99 17.61 33.52
CA ASP A 209 -0.38 16.74 32.49
C ASP A 209 -0.53 17.43 31.13
N ILE A 210 0.61 17.73 30.51
CA ILE A 210 0.67 18.28 29.15
C ILE A 210 0.90 17.10 28.21
N TYR A 211 -0.12 16.76 27.42
CA TYR A 211 0.03 15.75 26.39
C TYR A 211 -0.23 16.34 25.00
N GLU A 212 0.50 15.82 24.04
CA GLU A 212 0.38 16.18 22.66
C GLU A 212 -0.87 15.52 22.06
N VAL A 213 -1.92 16.31 21.83
CA VAL A 213 -3.11 15.86 21.10
C VAL A 213 -2.90 16.18 19.64
N VAL A 214 -2.72 15.15 18.82
CA VAL A 214 -2.76 15.33 17.37
C VAL A 214 -4.22 15.57 16.97
N THR A 215 -4.58 16.84 16.82
CA THR A 215 -5.87 17.21 16.27
C THR A 215 -5.87 16.92 14.78
N TYR A 216 -6.59 15.87 14.36
CA TYR A 216 -6.82 15.56 12.96
C TYR A 216 -7.72 16.62 12.32
N GLY A 217 -7.17 17.82 12.17
CA GLY A 217 -7.91 18.98 11.71
C GLY A 217 -8.30 18.95 10.24
N PHE A 218 -7.85 17.99 9.40
CA PHE A 218 -8.21 18.03 7.99
C PHE A 218 -8.36 16.66 7.34
N LYS A 219 -9.46 16.00 7.66
CA LYS A 219 -9.88 14.77 6.99
C LYS A 219 -10.07 14.97 5.48
N LEU A 220 -10.58 16.13 5.04
CA LEU A 220 -10.91 16.38 3.65
C LEU A 220 -9.68 16.30 2.72
N ARG A 221 -8.58 16.97 3.07
CA ARG A 221 -7.34 16.91 2.27
C ARG A 221 -6.82 15.49 2.13
N ARG A 222 -6.83 14.73 3.23
CA ARG A 222 -6.42 13.32 3.25
C ARG A 222 -7.31 12.47 2.34
N LEU A 223 -8.63 12.65 2.41
CA LEU A 223 -9.57 11.92 1.57
C LEU A 223 -9.43 12.32 0.11
N LEU A 224 -9.23 13.60 -0.19
CA LEU A 224 -8.96 14.07 -1.56
C LEU A 224 -7.65 13.50 -2.11
N ALA A 225 -6.56 13.52 -1.33
CA ALA A 225 -5.28 12.91 -1.73
C ALA A 225 -5.42 11.41 -1.96
N PHE A 226 -6.16 10.71 -1.09
CA PHE A 226 -6.44 9.29 -1.25
C PHE A 226 -7.25 9.03 -2.53
N THR A 227 -8.34 9.76 -2.74
CA THR A 227 -9.18 9.65 -3.95
C THR A 227 -8.35 9.91 -5.21
N LEU A 228 -7.52 10.95 -5.21
CA LEU A 228 -6.65 11.26 -6.35
C LEU A 228 -5.61 10.16 -6.59
N SER A 229 -5.05 9.57 -5.53
CA SER A 229 -4.14 8.42 -5.65
C SER A 229 -4.84 7.23 -6.30
N VAL A 230 -6.08 6.91 -5.90
CA VAL A 230 -6.88 5.84 -6.52
C VAL A 230 -7.21 6.18 -7.97
N VAL A 231 -7.61 7.41 -8.27
CA VAL A 231 -7.90 7.85 -9.66
C VAL A 231 -6.69 7.65 -10.57
N ILE A 232 -5.49 7.99 -10.11
CA ILE A 232 -4.26 7.74 -10.89
C ILE A 232 -4.05 6.24 -11.12
N LEU A 233 -4.29 5.38 -10.12
CA LEU A 233 -4.22 3.93 -10.30
C LEU A 233 -5.23 3.44 -11.34
N VAL A 234 -6.45 3.97 -11.36
CA VAL A 234 -7.47 3.65 -12.36
C VAL A 234 -6.97 3.92 -13.80
N PHE A 235 -6.32 5.07 -14.00
CA PHE A 235 -5.82 5.46 -15.32
C PHE A 235 -4.52 4.74 -15.72
N THR A 236 -3.70 4.34 -14.78
CA THR A 236 -2.39 3.76 -15.06
C THR A 236 -2.34 2.24 -14.99
N THR A 237 -3.27 1.61 -14.27
CA THR A 237 -3.28 0.17 -14.02
C THR A 237 -4.55 -0.47 -14.57
N SER A 238 -5.70 -0.27 -13.93
CA SER A 238 -6.96 -0.89 -14.33
C SER A 238 -8.17 -0.15 -13.78
N ARG A 239 -9.28 -0.17 -14.53
CA ARG A 239 -10.57 0.37 -14.07
C ARG A 239 -11.08 -0.30 -12.80
N SER A 240 -10.68 -1.55 -12.53
CA SER A 240 -11.05 -2.26 -11.30
C SER A 240 -10.51 -1.61 -10.02
N GLU A 241 -9.51 -0.73 -10.13
CA GLU A 241 -9.00 0.06 -8.99
C GLU A 241 -10.05 1.01 -8.41
N LEU A 242 -11.15 1.31 -9.13
CA LEU A 242 -12.28 2.08 -8.59
C LEU A 242 -12.88 1.44 -7.34
N ILE A 243 -12.80 0.11 -7.19
CA ILE A 243 -13.26 -0.62 -6.00
C ILE A 243 -12.57 -0.12 -4.73
N ALA A 244 -11.30 0.30 -4.84
CA ALA A 244 -10.54 0.83 -3.72
C ALA A 244 -11.09 2.16 -3.14
N LEU A 245 -12.04 2.82 -3.82
CA LEU A 245 -12.74 3.98 -3.24
C LEU A 245 -13.55 3.62 -1.99
N ILE A 246 -13.87 2.34 -1.78
CA ILE A 246 -14.51 1.88 -0.54
C ILE A 246 -13.64 2.15 0.70
N ASP A 247 -12.32 2.23 0.52
CA ASP A 247 -11.35 2.50 1.59
C ASP A 247 -11.45 3.92 2.14
N ILE A 248 -12.15 4.82 1.45
CA ILE A 248 -12.48 6.16 1.97
C ILE A 248 -13.17 6.03 3.34
N LEU A 249 -14.01 5.00 3.53
CA LEU A 249 -14.71 4.79 4.80
C LEU A 249 -13.76 4.49 5.97
N PRO A 250 -12.93 3.43 5.95
CA PRO A 250 -12.00 3.16 7.03
C PRO A 250 -10.92 4.24 7.20
N ILE A 251 -10.50 4.91 6.13
CA ILE A 251 -9.54 6.02 6.21
C ILE A 251 -10.19 7.27 6.83
N ALA A 252 -11.45 7.57 6.52
CA ALA A 252 -12.19 8.65 7.18
C ALA A 252 -12.39 8.39 8.69
N MET A 253 -12.51 7.11 9.07
CA MET A 253 -12.64 6.67 10.46
C MET A 253 -11.30 6.49 11.18
N TYR A 254 -10.19 6.67 10.49
CA TYR A 254 -8.86 6.50 11.07
C TYR A 254 -8.59 7.52 12.19
N ASN A 255 -8.21 7.00 13.36
CA ASN A 255 -8.03 7.79 14.58
C ASN A 255 -6.58 8.25 14.84
N GLY A 256 -5.66 7.97 13.90
CA GLY A 256 -4.24 8.33 14.03
C GLY A 256 -3.42 7.48 14.97
N SER A 257 -4.04 6.56 15.68
CA SER A 257 -3.29 5.65 16.54
C SER A 257 -2.63 4.54 15.73
N LYS A 258 -1.38 4.20 16.08
CA LYS A 258 -0.65 3.10 15.42
C LYS A 258 -1.26 1.74 15.75
N GLY A 259 -1.97 1.61 16.85
CA GLY A 259 -2.40 0.34 17.41
C GLY A 259 -1.21 -0.51 17.92
N SER A 260 -1.47 -1.78 18.27
CA SER A 260 -0.43 -2.72 18.73
C SER A 260 0.65 -2.92 17.64
N GLN A 261 1.91 -2.82 18.04
CA GLN A 261 3.04 -2.83 17.11
C GLN A 261 3.68 -4.22 16.99
N ARG A 262 3.17 -5.03 16.08
CA ARG A 262 3.86 -6.26 15.64
C ARG A 262 4.56 -6.00 14.30
N LYS A 263 5.52 -5.07 14.32
CA LYS A 263 6.20 -4.51 13.16
C LYS A 263 6.74 -5.59 12.20
N TYR A 264 7.49 -6.54 12.70
CA TYR A 264 8.12 -7.58 11.89
C TYR A 264 7.11 -8.59 11.34
N PHE A 265 5.98 -8.81 12.00
CA PHE A 265 4.93 -9.69 11.51
C PHE A 265 4.46 -9.28 10.10
N PHE A 266 4.18 -8.00 9.89
CA PHE A 266 3.71 -7.50 8.60
C PHE A 266 4.76 -7.60 7.49
N TYR A 267 6.03 -7.40 7.83
CA TYR A 267 7.12 -7.55 6.86
C TYR A 267 7.36 -9.01 6.49
N ILE A 268 7.33 -9.93 7.46
CA ILE A 268 7.54 -11.37 7.24
C ILE A 268 6.33 -11.99 6.53
N PHE A 269 5.13 -11.52 6.84
CA PHE A 269 3.89 -12.02 6.23
C PHE A 269 3.96 -11.96 4.69
N TYR A 270 4.49 -10.87 4.13
CA TYR A 270 4.49 -10.68 2.68
C TYR A 270 5.29 -11.75 1.92
N PRO A 271 6.56 -12.04 2.18
CA PRO A 271 7.26 -13.14 1.52
C PRO A 271 6.75 -14.52 1.94
N ALA A 272 6.34 -14.68 3.20
CA ALA A 272 5.91 -15.99 3.70
C ALA A 272 4.63 -16.50 3.05
N HIS A 273 3.58 -15.68 2.92
CA HIS A 273 2.33 -16.14 2.30
C HIS A 273 2.51 -16.44 0.81
N LEU A 274 3.35 -15.68 0.08
CA LEU A 274 3.66 -15.94 -1.32
C LEU A 274 4.36 -17.29 -1.49
N LEU A 275 5.34 -17.59 -0.64
CA LEU A 275 6.02 -18.89 -0.67
C LEU A 275 5.07 -20.03 -0.34
N ILE A 276 4.19 -19.87 0.66
CA ILE A 276 3.16 -20.87 1.00
C ILE A 276 2.22 -21.09 -0.19
N LEU A 277 1.75 -20.02 -0.83
CA LEU A 277 0.88 -20.15 -2.01
C LEU A 277 1.57 -20.85 -3.18
N PHE A 278 2.85 -20.58 -3.39
CA PHE A 278 3.63 -21.31 -4.41
C PHE A 278 3.77 -22.79 -4.08
N ILE A 279 4.03 -23.16 -2.83
CA ILE A 279 4.12 -24.56 -2.38
C ILE A 279 2.78 -25.28 -2.60
N ILE A 280 1.66 -24.64 -2.22
CA ILE A 280 0.31 -25.19 -2.46
C ILE A 280 0.06 -25.34 -3.95
N TRP A 281 0.36 -24.30 -4.74
CA TRP A 281 0.22 -24.37 -6.19
C TRP A 281 0.99 -25.56 -6.80
N ARG A 282 2.25 -25.73 -6.42
CA ARG A 282 3.10 -26.84 -6.89
C ARG A 282 2.60 -28.22 -6.44
N ALA A 283 1.89 -28.30 -5.31
CA ALA A 283 1.34 -29.57 -4.81
C ALA A 283 0.01 -29.95 -5.52
N VAL A 284 -0.72 -28.94 -6.02
CA VAL A 284 -2.05 -29.13 -6.63
C VAL A 284 -1.98 -29.23 -8.16
N PHE A 285 -1.06 -28.51 -8.78
CA PHE A 285 -0.92 -28.36 -10.23
C PHE A 285 0.42 -28.89 -10.74
#